data_43b6bb2b4abe0583942b466c636be123
#
_entry.id   43b6bb2b4abe0583942b466c636be123
#
_cell.length_a   1.000
_cell.length_b   1.000
_cell.length_c   1.000
_cell.angle_alpha   90.00
_cell.angle_beta   90.00
_cell.angle_gamma   90.00
#
_symmetry.space_group_name_H-M   'P 1'
#
loop_
_entity.id
_entity.type
_entity.pdbx_description
1 polymer ?
#
loop_
_entity_poly.entity_id
_entity_poly.type
_entity_poly.pdbx_seq_one_letter_code
_entity_poly.pdbx_strand_id
1 'polypeptide(L)'
;MDSRDRDHLICGVLDADAYMAEESYQKVIQYFAQDEKLDLFQTRVGMLETRNWLQIMQDIEFTVINDWIQNTRNRLGNAAASGNGQFIRVSSVTAQQPWGNALLEDFEFSTRFLMEGKKTLYAGDAVVYQEAIDKLRPFIKQRARWTQGGLDCLFGYWSRVLRSPFINLPAKAEMTFYMLIPFVTLFTGIASLAVFVFTLVNFDDYWRLLAVIEGINLPFNAYIIVQYQRASHTRQYGLLVWTVITFTIYNYLLYPAIVIAFCKKISGRTNWVKTTHGKNGSQL
;
A
#
# COMPACT_ATOMS: atom_id res chain seq x y z
N MET A 1 33.66 -7.51 -9.75
CA MET A 1 33.25 -6.94 -8.44
C MET A 1 33.45 -8.05 -7.42
N ASP A 2 34.34 -7.86 -6.45
CA ASP A 2 34.63 -8.85 -5.41
C ASP A 2 33.39 -9.12 -4.56
N SER A 3 33.25 -10.32 -4.00
CA SER A 3 32.11 -10.68 -3.12
C SER A 3 32.00 -9.77 -1.90
N ARG A 4 33.13 -9.31 -1.36
CA ARG A 4 33.21 -8.38 -0.22
C ARG A 4 32.66 -6.99 -0.55
N ASP A 5 32.77 -6.52 -1.79
CA ASP A 5 32.21 -5.22 -2.21
C ASP A 5 30.69 -5.25 -2.24
N ARG A 6 30.07 -6.41 -2.50
CA ARG A 6 28.63 -6.57 -2.59
C ARG A 6 27.91 -6.42 -1.25
N ASP A 7 28.56 -6.75 -0.14
CA ASP A 7 27.99 -6.65 1.22
C ASP A 7 27.77 -5.20 1.66
N HIS A 8 28.56 -4.27 1.13
CA HIS A 8 28.47 -2.85 1.44
C HIS A 8 27.64 -2.06 0.43
N LEU A 9 27.22 -2.69 -0.67
CA LEU A 9 26.40 -2.02 -1.69
C LEU A 9 24.92 -2.14 -1.36
N ILE A 10 24.25 -1.00 -1.46
CA ILE A 10 22.79 -0.88 -1.30
C ILE A 10 22.22 -0.38 -2.63
N CYS A 11 21.24 -1.10 -3.16
CA CYS A 11 20.49 -0.71 -4.35
C CYS A 11 19.17 -0.07 -3.91
N GLY A 12 18.93 1.18 -4.30
CA GLY A 12 17.66 1.87 -4.11
C GLY A 12 16.79 1.77 -5.36
N VAL A 13 15.50 1.52 -5.19
CA VAL A 13 14.48 1.52 -6.24
C VAL A 13 13.51 2.66 -5.99
N LEU A 14 13.45 3.58 -6.94
CA LEU A 14 12.56 4.72 -6.92
C LEU A 14 11.80 4.79 -8.25
N ASP A 15 10.54 5.18 -8.18
CA ASP A 15 9.74 5.46 -9.37
C ASP A 15 10.27 6.70 -10.09
N ALA A 16 10.02 6.80 -11.40
CA ALA A 16 10.54 7.91 -12.21
C ALA A 16 9.95 9.29 -11.82
N ASP A 17 8.83 9.30 -11.12
CA ASP A 17 8.16 10.49 -10.57
C ASP A 17 8.44 10.68 -9.07
N ALA A 18 9.38 9.92 -8.51
CA ALA A 18 9.71 9.98 -7.09
C ALA A 18 10.73 11.07 -6.78
N TYR A 19 10.58 11.62 -5.58
CA TYR A 19 11.56 12.52 -4.95
C TYR A 19 11.87 12.03 -3.54
N MET A 20 13.13 12.03 -3.20
CA MET A 20 13.60 11.71 -1.85
C MET A 20 14.64 12.74 -1.41
N ALA A 21 14.45 13.32 -0.23
CA ALA A 21 15.35 14.32 0.34
C ALA A 21 16.64 13.66 0.83
N GLU A 22 17.74 14.41 0.84
CA GLU A 22 19.07 13.96 1.28
C GLU A 22 19.04 13.36 2.68
N GLU A 23 18.29 13.97 3.62
CA GLU A 23 18.17 13.50 5.01
C GLU A 23 17.56 12.09 5.07
N SER A 24 16.64 11.76 4.15
CA SER A 24 16.05 10.43 4.07
C SER A 24 17.04 9.39 3.55
N TYR A 25 17.89 9.73 2.58
CA TYR A 25 18.99 8.86 2.15
C TYR A 25 19.98 8.59 3.28
N GLN A 26 20.37 9.62 4.03
CA GLN A 26 21.28 9.48 5.17
C GLN A 26 20.69 8.53 6.24
N LYS A 27 19.39 8.61 6.51
CA LYS A 27 18.72 7.68 7.43
C LYS A 27 18.77 6.23 6.92
N VAL A 28 18.48 6.01 5.64
CA VAL A 28 18.58 4.67 5.04
C VAL A 28 20.00 4.09 5.23
N ILE A 29 21.04 4.87 4.92
CA ILE A 29 22.43 4.45 5.12
C ILE A 29 22.69 4.12 6.59
N GLN A 30 22.20 4.94 7.53
CA GLN A 30 22.36 4.68 8.97
C GLN A 30 21.69 3.37 9.41
N TYR A 31 20.48 3.06 8.91
CA TYR A 31 19.81 1.80 9.22
C TYR A 31 20.59 0.58 8.75
N PHE A 32 21.15 0.61 7.53
CA PHE A 32 22.00 -0.47 7.03
C PHE A 32 23.35 -0.56 7.74
N ALA A 33 23.91 0.57 8.21
CA ALA A 33 25.16 0.59 8.98
C ALA A 33 24.96 0.06 10.41
N GLN A 34 23.79 0.30 11.02
CA GLN A 34 23.45 -0.18 12.37
C GLN A 34 23.11 -1.67 12.39
N ASP A 35 22.68 -2.24 11.27
CA ASP A 35 22.25 -3.62 11.17
C ASP A 35 22.80 -4.28 9.91
N GLU A 36 23.93 -4.96 10.08
CA GLU A 36 24.59 -5.68 8.98
C GLU A 36 23.75 -6.84 8.41
N LYS A 37 22.75 -7.31 9.18
CA LYS A 37 21.84 -8.38 8.75
C LYS A 37 20.60 -7.85 8.02
N LEU A 38 20.46 -6.53 7.90
CA LEU A 38 19.34 -5.93 7.20
C LEU A 38 19.49 -6.16 5.69
N ASP A 39 18.55 -6.87 5.10
CA ASP A 39 18.54 -7.24 3.69
C ASP A 39 17.69 -6.29 2.83
N LEU A 40 16.52 -5.87 3.35
CA LEU A 40 15.57 -5.00 2.67
C LEU A 40 15.04 -3.93 3.62
N PHE A 41 15.08 -2.68 3.16
CA PHE A 41 14.52 -1.54 3.87
C PHE A 41 13.45 -0.86 3.02
N GLN A 42 12.31 -0.55 3.62
CA GLN A 42 11.24 0.21 3.00
C GLN A 42 11.06 1.55 3.72
N THR A 43 11.05 2.64 2.97
CA THR A 43 10.71 3.98 3.45
C THR A 43 9.19 4.20 3.49
N ARG A 44 8.74 5.22 4.21
CA ARG A 44 7.37 5.72 4.07
C ARG A 44 7.20 6.38 2.70
N VAL A 45 6.07 6.13 2.07
CA VAL A 45 5.67 6.82 0.84
C VAL A 45 4.72 7.97 1.20
N GLY A 46 4.97 9.16 0.66
CA GLY A 46 4.11 10.34 0.77
C GLY A 46 3.79 10.90 -0.61
N MET A 47 2.90 11.90 -0.70
CA MET A 47 2.56 12.55 -1.96
C MET A 47 3.28 13.90 -2.08
N LEU A 48 3.87 14.17 -3.27
CA LEU A 48 4.60 15.42 -3.55
C LEU A 48 3.69 16.64 -3.48
N GLU A 49 2.53 16.56 -4.14
CA GLU A 49 1.57 17.64 -4.22
C GLU A 49 0.15 17.11 -4.12
N THR A 50 -0.68 17.80 -3.33
CA THR A 50 -2.09 17.47 -3.14
C THR A 50 -2.94 18.67 -3.51
N ARG A 51 -3.30 18.77 -4.83
CA ARG A 51 -4.04 19.91 -5.39
C ARG A 51 -5.55 19.69 -5.39
N ASN A 52 -6.02 18.46 -5.38
CA ASN A 52 -7.44 18.11 -5.38
C ASN A 52 -7.79 17.07 -4.32
N TRP A 53 -9.09 16.89 -4.10
CA TRP A 53 -9.61 15.98 -3.10
C TRP A 53 -9.06 14.54 -3.23
N LEU A 54 -9.01 13.98 -4.45
CA LEU A 54 -8.55 12.61 -4.67
C LEU A 54 -7.06 12.43 -4.29
N GLN A 55 -6.23 13.44 -4.55
CA GLN A 55 -4.82 13.44 -4.18
C GLN A 55 -4.64 13.55 -2.66
N ILE A 56 -5.44 14.40 -1.99
CA ILE A 56 -5.44 14.51 -0.52
C ILE A 56 -5.82 13.17 0.11
N MET A 57 -6.83 12.48 -0.43
CA MET A 57 -7.23 11.17 0.10
C MET A 57 -6.14 10.11 -0.05
N GLN A 58 -5.40 10.12 -1.16
CA GLN A 58 -4.24 9.26 -1.36
C GLN A 58 -3.12 9.58 -0.36
N ASP A 59 -2.84 10.86 -0.12
CA ASP A 59 -1.82 11.25 0.85
C ASP A 59 -2.19 10.81 2.28
N ILE A 60 -3.45 10.95 2.67
CA ILE A 60 -3.96 10.43 3.96
C ILE A 60 -3.78 8.90 4.04
N GLU A 61 -4.14 8.18 2.98
CA GLU A 61 -4.00 6.73 2.92
C GLU A 61 -2.54 6.30 3.11
N PHE A 62 -1.61 6.91 2.37
CA PHE A 62 -0.20 6.53 2.45
C PHE A 62 0.47 7.01 3.74
N THR A 63 0.18 8.22 4.18
CA THR A 63 0.81 8.82 5.36
C THR A 63 0.31 8.21 6.67
N VAL A 64 -0.94 7.71 6.72
CA VAL A 64 -1.52 7.16 7.97
C VAL A 64 -1.77 5.66 7.86
N ILE A 65 -2.59 5.23 6.89
CA ILE A 65 -3.04 3.83 6.87
C ILE A 65 -1.91 2.90 6.47
N ASN A 66 -1.19 3.21 5.40
CA ASN A 66 -0.05 2.40 4.99
C ASN A 66 1.10 2.44 6.00
N ASP A 67 1.34 3.60 6.63
CA ASP A 67 2.32 3.72 7.72
C ASP A 67 1.94 2.80 8.90
N TRP A 68 0.67 2.74 9.30
CA TRP A 68 0.23 1.82 10.35
C TRP A 68 0.40 0.34 9.98
N ILE A 69 0.03 -0.01 8.74
CA ILE A 69 0.19 -1.37 8.23
C ILE A 69 1.66 -1.76 8.26
N GLN A 70 2.53 -0.93 7.74
CA GLN A 70 3.97 -1.18 7.68
C GLN A 70 4.63 -1.21 9.08
N ASN A 71 4.24 -0.32 9.97
CA ASN A 71 4.70 -0.36 11.38
C ASN A 71 4.25 -1.64 12.10
N THR A 72 3.04 -2.11 11.82
CA THR A 72 2.55 -3.39 12.36
C THR A 72 3.38 -4.54 11.82
N ARG A 73 3.59 -4.61 10.51
CA ARG A 73 4.45 -5.60 9.86
C ARG A 73 5.88 -5.57 10.40
N ASN A 74 6.42 -4.37 10.59
CA ASN A 74 7.76 -4.20 11.12
C ASN A 74 7.90 -4.84 12.52
N ARG A 75 6.90 -4.64 13.39
CA ARG A 75 6.85 -5.28 14.72
C ARG A 75 6.73 -6.81 14.65
N LEU A 76 6.08 -7.33 13.62
CA LEU A 76 5.91 -8.76 13.39
C LEU A 76 7.10 -9.38 12.65
N GLY A 77 8.03 -8.57 12.12
CA GLY A 77 9.20 -9.00 11.36
C GLY A 77 8.89 -9.34 9.90
N ASN A 78 7.82 -8.77 9.32
CA ASN A 78 7.42 -8.98 7.94
C ASN A 78 7.15 -7.67 7.19
N ALA A 79 7.95 -6.62 7.44
CA ALA A 79 7.88 -5.39 6.66
C ALA A 79 7.99 -5.72 5.16
N ALA A 80 7.11 -5.10 4.35
CA ALA A 80 7.00 -5.42 2.93
C ALA A 80 7.47 -4.25 2.06
N ALA A 81 8.04 -4.54 0.91
CA ALA A 81 8.31 -3.56 -0.11
C ALA A 81 7.00 -3.00 -0.69
N SER A 82 7.03 -1.73 -1.10
CA SER A 82 5.91 -0.98 -1.67
C SER A 82 6.23 -0.40 -3.05
N GLY A 83 7.23 -0.96 -3.74
CA GLY A 83 7.67 -0.54 -5.07
C GLY A 83 8.56 0.70 -5.04
N ASN A 84 8.08 1.79 -4.46
CA ASN A 84 8.81 3.05 -4.38
C ASN A 84 9.51 3.22 -3.03
N GLY A 85 10.77 3.66 -3.04
CA GLY A 85 11.57 3.88 -1.82
C GLY A 85 11.98 2.58 -1.12
N GLN A 86 12.19 1.51 -1.85
CA GLN A 86 12.76 0.27 -1.33
C GLN A 86 14.28 0.24 -1.55
N PHE A 87 15.03 -0.21 -0.54
CA PHE A 87 16.47 -0.32 -0.56
C PHE A 87 16.88 -1.74 -0.20
N ILE A 88 17.83 -2.31 -0.94
CA ILE A 88 18.18 -3.72 -0.87
C ILE A 88 19.69 -3.86 -0.78
N ARG A 89 20.17 -4.67 0.16
CA ARG A 89 21.59 -5.07 0.19
C ARG A 89 21.87 -5.97 -1.01
N VAL A 90 22.84 -5.58 -1.83
CA VAL A 90 23.11 -6.27 -3.11
C VAL A 90 23.54 -7.73 -2.92
N SER A 91 24.26 -8.04 -1.83
CA SER A 91 24.64 -9.42 -1.51
C SER A 91 23.47 -10.32 -1.14
N SER A 92 22.35 -9.74 -0.71
CA SER A 92 21.14 -10.50 -0.38
C SER A 92 20.36 -10.97 -1.59
N VAL A 93 20.66 -10.41 -2.77
CA VAL A 93 20.03 -10.78 -4.03
C VAL A 93 20.81 -11.93 -4.68
N THR A 94 20.25 -13.12 -4.61
CA THR A 94 20.87 -14.35 -5.16
C THR A 94 20.44 -14.64 -6.60
N ALA A 95 19.30 -14.12 -7.03
CA ALA A 95 18.75 -14.33 -8.36
C ALA A 95 19.27 -13.29 -9.38
N GLN A 96 19.48 -13.69 -10.62
CA GLN A 96 19.84 -12.77 -11.72
C GLN A 96 18.73 -11.76 -12.02
N GLN A 97 17.45 -12.14 -11.78
CA GLN A 97 16.27 -11.27 -11.86
C GLN A 97 15.57 -11.27 -10.51
N PRO A 98 15.84 -10.31 -9.65
CA PRO A 98 15.25 -10.26 -8.31
C PRO A 98 13.74 -10.00 -8.34
N TRP A 99 13.27 -9.18 -9.27
CA TRP A 99 11.83 -8.93 -9.46
C TRP A 99 11.27 -9.85 -10.55
N GLY A 100 10.14 -10.51 -10.24
CA GLY A 100 9.38 -11.31 -11.19
C GLY A 100 8.48 -10.47 -12.11
N ASN A 101 7.66 -11.15 -12.91
CA ASN A 101 6.64 -10.51 -13.77
C ASN A 101 5.28 -10.37 -13.05
N ALA A 102 5.27 -10.34 -11.73
CA ALA A 102 4.04 -10.14 -10.97
C ALA A 102 3.48 -8.72 -11.16
N LEU A 103 2.16 -8.56 -11.11
CA LEU A 103 1.52 -7.24 -11.17
C LEU A 103 1.74 -6.42 -9.89
N LEU A 104 2.15 -7.08 -8.80
CA LEU A 104 2.56 -6.52 -7.53
C LEU A 104 3.94 -7.10 -7.21
N GLU A 105 4.93 -6.73 -8.02
CA GLU A 105 6.28 -7.29 -8.02
C GLU A 105 7.06 -7.01 -6.74
N ASP A 106 6.78 -5.91 -6.08
CA ASP A 106 7.36 -5.47 -4.83
C ASP A 106 6.92 -6.35 -3.65
N PHE A 107 5.62 -6.57 -3.50
CA PHE A 107 5.07 -7.45 -2.48
C PHE A 107 5.46 -8.92 -2.72
N GLU A 108 5.46 -9.35 -3.96
CA GLU A 108 5.94 -10.69 -4.36
C GLU A 108 7.41 -10.87 -3.99
N PHE A 109 8.25 -9.89 -4.31
CA PHE A 109 9.67 -9.88 -3.99
C PHE A 109 9.90 -9.95 -2.46
N SER A 110 9.28 -9.07 -1.68
CA SER A 110 9.43 -9.10 -0.23
C SER A 110 8.89 -10.39 0.40
N THR A 111 7.82 -10.98 -0.14
CA THR A 111 7.32 -12.28 0.31
C THR A 111 8.34 -13.40 0.09
N ARG A 112 9.04 -13.41 -1.06
CA ARG A 112 10.13 -14.37 -1.32
C ARG A 112 11.30 -14.16 -0.37
N PHE A 113 11.71 -12.91 -0.15
CA PHE A 113 12.77 -12.58 0.82
C PHE A 113 12.45 -13.11 2.22
N LEU A 114 11.25 -12.90 2.71
CA LEU A 114 10.80 -13.41 4.01
C LEU A 114 10.83 -14.95 4.07
N MET A 115 10.42 -15.64 2.98
CA MET A 115 10.49 -17.10 2.90
C MET A 115 11.92 -17.65 2.85
N GLU A 116 12.90 -16.84 2.45
CA GLU A 116 14.34 -17.15 2.47
C GLU A 116 14.99 -16.79 3.82
N GLY A 117 14.24 -16.29 4.79
CA GLY A 117 14.74 -15.88 6.11
C GLY A 117 15.50 -14.55 6.09
N LYS A 118 15.32 -13.75 5.05
CA LYS A 118 15.93 -12.42 4.92
C LYS A 118 15.25 -11.42 5.86
N LYS A 119 16.05 -10.50 6.40
CA LYS A 119 15.58 -9.48 7.33
C LYS A 119 15.05 -8.27 6.59
N THR A 120 13.81 -7.90 6.88
CA THR A 120 13.16 -6.71 6.33
C THR A 120 12.89 -5.68 7.43
N LEU A 121 12.94 -4.39 7.10
CA LEU A 121 12.69 -3.29 8.00
C LEU A 121 11.88 -2.20 7.29
N TYR A 122 10.94 -1.60 8.01
CA TYR A 122 10.27 -0.37 7.63
C TYR A 122 10.58 0.73 8.65
N ALA A 123 10.85 1.94 8.17
CA ALA A 123 10.95 3.11 9.04
C ALA A 123 10.26 4.33 8.42
N GLY A 124 9.28 4.87 9.15
CA GLY A 124 8.45 5.99 8.70
C GLY A 124 9.13 7.36 8.77
N ASP A 125 10.32 7.45 9.35
CA ASP A 125 11.11 8.69 9.46
C ASP A 125 12.00 8.96 8.22
N ALA A 126 12.22 7.96 7.35
CA ALA A 126 12.76 8.12 6.01
C ALA A 126 11.58 8.12 5.02
N VAL A 127 11.48 9.18 4.21
CA VAL A 127 10.30 9.39 3.35
C VAL A 127 10.72 9.54 1.90
N VAL A 128 10.04 8.82 1.01
CA VAL A 128 10.03 9.05 -0.43
C VAL A 128 8.69 9.66 -0.82
N TYR A 129 8.70 10.63 -1.70
CA TYR A 129 7.50 11.29 -2.23
C TYR A 129 7.29 10.90 -3.68
N GLN A 130 6.04 10.77 -4.10
CA GLN A 130 5.64 10.49 -5.48
C GLN A 130 4.45 11.33 -5.91
N GLU A 131 4.17 11.40 -7.20
CA GLU A 131 2.99 12.09 -7.70
C GLU A 131 1.70 11.33 -7.35
N ALA A 132 0.73 12.05 -6.76
CA ALA A 132 -0.61 11.48 -6.55
C ALA A 132 -1.43 11.53 -7.84
N ILE A 133 -2.25 10.52 -8.07
CA ILE A 133 -3.14 10.49 -9.23
C ILE A 133 -4.24 11.55 -9.10
N ASP A 134 -4.40 12.38 -10.11
CA ASP A 134 -5.32 13.52 -10.12
C ASP A 134 -6.73 13.19 -10.66
N LYS A 135 -6.88 12.04 -11.39
CA LYS A 135 -8.11 11.65 -12.07
C LYS A 135 -8.63 10.28 -11.62
N LEU A 136 -9.95 10.18 -11.48
CA LEU A 136 -10.63 8.99 -10.98
C LEU A 136 -10.39 7.73 -11.85
N ARG A 137 -10.42 7.86 -13.18
CA ARG A 137 -10.27 6.70 -14.08
C ARG A 137 -8.87 6.05 -13.99
N PRO A 138 -7.76 6.80 -14.07
CA PRO A 138 -6.42 6.26 -13.78
C PRO A 138 -6.30 5.67 -12.38
N PHE A 139 -6.87 6.31 -11.36
CA PHE A 139 -6.88 5.83 -9.98
C PHE A 139 -7.52 4.44 -9.88
N ILE A 140 -8.75 4.27 -10.38
CA ILE A 140 -9.43 2.97 -10.36
C ILE A 140 -8.63 1.91 -11.12
N LYS A 141 -8.01 2.25 -12.26
CA LYS A 141 -7.15 1.32 -13.01
C LYS A 141 -5.93 0.89 -12.21
N GLN A 142 -5.26 1.81 -11.51
CA GLN A 142 -4.12 1.51 -10.66
C GLN A 142 -4.53 0.58 -9.52
N ARG A 143 -5.63 0.91 -8.82
CA ARG A 143 -6.15 0.09 -7.71
C ARG A 143 -6.59 -1.30 -8.16
N ALA A 144 -7.20 -1.41 -9.33
CA ALA A 144 -7.55 -2.70 -9.91
C ALA A 144 -6.32 -3.56 -10.24
N ARG A 145 -5.23 -2.94 -10.72
CA ARG A 145 -3.96 -3.61 -10.95
C ARG A 145 -3.36 -4.13 -9.65
N TRP A 146 -3.30 -3.30 -8.59
CA TRP A 146 -2.79 -3.72 -7.30
C TRP A 146 -3.61 -4.84 -6.68
N THR A 147 -4.94 -4.74 -6.74
CA THR A 147 -5.84 -5.80 -6.28
C THR A 147 -5.63 -7.11 -7.03
N GLN A 148 -5.48 -7.04 -8.37
CA GLN A 148 -5.19 -8.23 -9.18
C GLN A 148 -3.86 -8.86 -8.79
N GLY A 149 -2.80 -8.05 -8.61
CA GLY A 149 -1.50 -8.53 -8.14
C GLY A 149 -1.57 -9.17 -6.75
N GLY A 150 -2.37 -8.60 -5.83
CA GLY A 150 -2.62 -9.20 -4.52
C GLY A 150 -3.30 -10.58 -4.61
N LEU A 151 -4.27 -10.74 -5.51
CA LEU A 151 -4.89 -12.04 -5.81
C LEU A 151 -3.88 -13.04 -6.39
N ASP A 152 -2.98 -12.59 -7.28
CA ASP A 152 -1.92 -13.42 -7.85
C ASP A 152 -0.95 -13.89 -6.75
N CYS A 153 -0.57 -13.01 -5.84
CA CYS A 153 0.25 -13.35 -4.67
C CYS A 153 -0.47 -14.34 -3.73
N LEU A 154 -1.76 -14.16 -3.47
CA LEU A 154 -2.53 -15.11 -2.67
C LEU A 154 -2.46 -16.52 -3.26
N PHE A 155 -2.85 -16.66 -4.52
CA PHE A 155 -2.90 -17.99 -5.16
C PHE A 155 -1.50 -18.60 -5.39
N GLY A 156 -0.48 -17.77 -5.60
CA GLY A 156 0.89 -18.23 -5.84
C GLY A 156 1.71 -18.52 -4.59
N TYR A 157 1.49 -17.79 -3.49
CA TYR A 157 2.40 -17.79 -2.35
C TYR A 157 1.78 -18.18 -1.01
N TRP A 158 0.48 -18.09 -0.81
CA TRP A 158 -0.16 -18.31 0.49
C TRP A 158 0.23 -19.64 1.15
N SER A 159 0.12 -20.76 0.43
CA SER A 159 0.48 -22.07 0.98
C SER A 159 1.98 -22.20 1.31
N ARG A 160 2.84 -21.51 0.54
CA ARG A 160 4.29 -21.48 0.76
C ARG A 160 4.64 -20.63 2.00
N VAL A 161 3.97 -19.48 2.18
CA VAL A 161 4.09 -18.64 3.38
C VAL A 161 3.72 -19.42 4.63
N LEU A 162 2.58 -20.14 4.62
CA LEU A 162 2.15 -20.94 5.75
C LEU A 162 3.14 -22.04 6.13
N ARG A 163 3.81 -22.65 5.15
CA ARG A 163 4.80 -23.72 5.37
C ARG A 163 6.20 -23.21 5.64
N SER A 164 6.49 -21.93 5.43
CA SER A 164 7.84 -21.39 5.63
C SER A 164 8.28 -21.53 7.08
N PRO A 165 9.49 -22.07 7.36
CA PRO A 165 10.02 -22.11 8.73
C PRO A 165 10.58 -20.77 9.19
N PHE A 166 10.83 -19.82 8.28
CA PHE A 166 11.44 -18.54 8.56
C PHE A 166 10.44 -17.44 8.96
N ILE A 167 9.16 -17.63 8.65
CA ILE A 167 8.11 -16.66 8.98
C ILE A 167 7.41 -17.12 10.27
N ASN A 168 7.37 -16.25 11.28
CA ASN A 168 6.70 -16.54 12.55
C ASN A 168 5.16 -16.58 12.41
N LEU A 169 4.48 -17.17 13.36
CA LEU A 169 3.02 -17.37 13.29
C LEU A 169 2.21 -16.06 13.21
N PRO A 170 2.51 -14.99 14.00
CA PRO A 170 1.82 -13.72 13.87
C PRO A 170 2.01 -13.07 12.48
N ALA A 171 3.22 -13.13 11.92
CA ALA A 171 3.49 -12.63 10.57
C ALA A 171 2.73 -13.44 9.49
N LYS A 172 2.65 -14.77 9.62
CA LYS A 172 1.82 -15.61 8.74
C LYS A 172 0.34 -15.22 8.78
N ALA A 173 -0.18 -14.95 9.98
CA ALA A 173 -1.57 -14.54 10.16
C ALA A 173 -1.81 -13.16 9.51
N GLU A 174 -0.92 -12.17 9.72
CA GLU A 174 -1.01 -10.85 9.08
C GLU A 174 -0.92 -10.95 7.56
N MET A 175 0.08 -11.66 7.02
CA MET A 175 0.24 -11.84 5.57
C MET A 175 -0.98 -12.54 4.95
N THR A 176 -1.54 -13.54 5.61
CA THR A 176 -2.77 -14.22 5.18
C THR A 176 -3.94 -13.24 5.13
N PHE A 177 -4.13 -12.47 6.22
CA PHE A 177 -5.19 -11.46 6.27
C PHE A 177 -5.04 -10.42 5.15
N TYR A 178 -3.82 -9.90 4.95
CA TYR A 178 -3.54 -8.94 3.89
C TYR A 178 -3.86 -9.48 2.49
N MET A 179 -3.44 -10.70 2.19
CA MET A 179 -3.73 -11.35 0.91
C MET A 179 -5.24 -11.59 0.71
N LEU A 180 -6.02 -11.74 1.80
CA LEU A 180 -7.47 -11.93 1.77
C LEU A 180 -8.26 -10.61 1.71
N ILE A 181 -7.63 -9.44 1.92
CA ILE A 181 -8.30 -8.12 1.87
C ILE A 181 -9.18 -7.95 0.62
N PRO A 182 -8.77 -8.33 -0.62
CA PRO A 182 -9.62 -8.20 -1.79
C PRO A 182 -10.96 -8.93 -1.65
N PHE A 183 -10.98 -10.10 -1.04
CA PHE A 183 -12.23 -10.85 -0.79
C PHE A 183 -13.07 -10.17 0.29
N VAL A 184 -12.45 -9.79 1.41
CA VAL A 184 -13.15 -9.07 2.49
C VAL A 184 -13.80 -7.80 1.93
N THR A 185 -13.06 -7.03 1.14
CA THR A 185 -13.58 -5.79 0.55
C THR A 185 -14.67 -6.05 -0.50
N LEU A 186 -14.57 -7.12 -1.29
CA LEU A 186 -15.62 -7.51 -2.22
C LEU A 186 -16.93 -7.84 -1.48
N PHE A 187 -16.86 -8.66 -0.44
CA PHE A 187 -18.04 -9.07 0.35
C PHE A 187 -18.64 -7.88 1.12
N THR A 188 -17.80 -7.03 1.72
CA THR A 188 -18.29 -5.82 2.39
C THR A 188 -18.90 -4.84 1.41
N GLY A 189 -18.36 -4.72 0.18
CA GLY A 189 -18.93 -3.91 -0.89
C GLY A 189 -20.31 -4.40 -1.33
N ILE A 190 -20.48 -5.71 -1.52
CA ILE A 190 -21.77 -6.31 -1.85
C ILE A 190 -22.76 -6.08 -0.70
N ALA A 191 -22.35 -6.30 0.55
CA ALA A 191 -23.20 -6.07 1.72
C ALA A 191 -23.61 -4.59 1.83
N SER A 192 -22.66 -3.67 1.63
CA SER A 192 -22.95 -2.22 1.65
C SER A 192 -23.94 -1.81 0.56
N LEU A 193 -23.77 -2.36 -0.65
CA LEU A 193 -24.73 -2.12 -1.75
C LEU A 193 -26.11 -2.67 -1.42
N ALA A 194 -26.21 -3.87 -0.85
CA ALA A 194 -27.46 -4.46 -0.43
C ALA A 194 -28.16 -3.59 0.64
N VAL A 195 -27.43 -3.17 1.68
CA VAL A 195 -27.94 -2.26 2.71
C VAL A 195 -28.43 -0.96 2.08
N PHE A 196 -27.66 -0.38 1.16
CA PHE A 196 -28.05 0.86 0.48
C PHE A 196 -29.36 0.69 -0.30
N VAL A 197 -29.50 -0.38 -1.10
CA VAL A 197 -30.71 -0.68 -1.87
C VAL A 197 -31.90 -0.89 -0.93
N PHE A 198 -31.74 -1.68 0.14
CA PHE A 198 -32.79 -1.89 1.13
C PHE A 198 -33.21 -0.60 1.82
N THR A 199 -32.28 0.30 2.12
CA THR A 199 -32.59 1.61 2.71
C THR A 199 -33.39 2.49 1.76
N LEU A 200 -33.08 2.47 0.46
CA LEU A 200 -33.83 3.23 -0.53
C LEU A 200 -35.30 2.77 -0.65
N VAL A 201 -35.56 1.47 -0.45
CA VAL A 201 -36.89 0.87 -0.57
C VAL A 201 -37.66 0.97 0.75
N ASN A 202 -36.99 0.90 1.90
CA ASN A 202 -37.60 0.82 3.22
C ASN A 202 -36.97 1.85 4.17
N PHE A 203 -36.96 3.13 3.78
CA PHE A 203 -36.24 4.20 4.48
C PHE A 203 -36.63 4.32 5.97
N ASP A 204 -37.88 4.17 6.30
CA ASP A 204 -38.38 4.32 7.69
C ASP A 204 -37.82 3.24 8.63
N ASP A 205 -37.49 2.05 8.11
CA ASP A 205 -36.96 0.94 8.91
C ASP A 205 -35.42 0.88 8.96
N TYR A 206 -34.75 1.31 7.88
CA TYR A 206 -33.32 1.10 7.73
C TYR A 206 -32.43 2.33 7.97
N TRP A 207 -32.97 3.55 8.08
CA TRP A 207 -32.17 4.74 8.36
C TRP A 207 -31.39 4.62 9.68
N ARG A 208 -31.93 3.88 10.68
CA ARG A 208 -31.28 3.62 11.95
C ARG A 208 -29.99 2.78 11.76
N LEU A 209 -30.03 1.78 10.87
CA LEU A 209 -28.86 0.97 10.54
C LEU A 209 -27.77 1.82 9.88
N LEU A 210 -28.14 2.68 8.93
CA LEU A 210 -27.18 3.62 8.34
C LEU A 210 -26.60 4.57 9.39
N ALA A 211 -27.42 5.11 10.29
CA ALA A 211 -26.95 5.97 11.36
C ALA A 211 -25.95 5.25 12.29
N VAL A 212 -26.16 3.96 12.57
CA VAL A 212 -25.20 3.15 13.36
C VAL A 212 -23.90 2.95 12.58
N ILE A 213 -23.96 2.60 11.29
CA ILE A 213 -22.79 2.40 10.45
C ILE A 213 -21.96 3.69 10.37
N GLU A 214 -22.60 4.82 10.07
CA GLU A 214 -21.90 6.11 10.00
C GLU A 214 -21.47 6.60 11.39
N GLY A 215 -22.21 6.28 12.44
CA GLY A 215 -21.83 6.54 13.83
C GLY A 215 -20.50 5.86 14.22
N ILE A 216 -20.13 4.75 13.57
CA ILE A 216 -18.84 4.07 13.74
C ILE A 216 -17.80 4.66 12.78
N ASN A 217 -18.17 4.88 11.52
CA ASN A 217 -17.25 5.35 10.47
C ASN A 217 -16.71 6.76 10.76
N LEU A 218 -17.57 7.69 11.16
CA LEU A 218 -17.19 9.09 11.37
C LEU A 218 -16.13 9.27 12.46
N PRO A 219 -16.25 8.68 13.66
CA PRO A 219 -15.16 8.74 14.67
C PRO A 219 -13.86 8.12 14.19
N PHE A 220 -13.93 7.01 13.45
CA PHE A 220 -12.75 6.36 12.90
C PHE A 220 -12.07 7.24 11.84
N ASN A 221 -12.84 7.80 10.92
CA ASN A 221 -12.34 8.77 9.93
C ASN A 221 -11.73 9.99 10.62
N ALA A 222 -12.40 10.54 11.64
CA ALA A 222 -11.89 11.67 12.41
C ALA A 222 -10.53 11.35 13.04
N TYR A 223 -10.39 10.16 13.61
CA TYR A 223 -9.12 9.70 14.18
C TYR A 223 -8.02 9.66 13.11
N ILE A 224 -8.26 9.06 11.94
CA ILE A 224 -7.32 9.01 10.82
C ILE A 224 -6.88 10.44 10.42
N ILE A 225 -7.84 11.36 10.25
CA ILE A 225 -7.54 12.72 9.82
C ILE A 225 -6.74 13.50 10.88
N VAL A 226 -7.01 13.27 12.17
CA VAL A 226 -6.20 13.85 13.24
C VAL A 226 -4.76 13.32 13.20
N GLN A 227 -4.56 12.03 12.94
CA GLN A 227 -3.20 11.47 12.77
C GLN A 227 -2.51 12.07 11.54
N TYR A 228 -3.22 12.21 10.43
CA TYR A 228 -2.70 12.86 9.22
C TYR A 228 -2.24 14.30 9.50
N GLN A 229 -3.05 15.10 10.19
CA GLN A 229 -2.67 16.48 10.52
C GLN A 229 -1.44 16.55 11.44
N ARG A 230 -1.30 15.57 12.34
CA ARG A 230 -0.10 15.47 13.18
C ARG A 230 1.15 15.12 12.38
N ALA A 231 1.02 14.20 11.44
CA ALA A 231 2.13 13.74 10.59
C ALA A 231 2.54 14.78 9.53
N SER A 232 1.59 15.52 8.98
CA SER A 232 1.82 16.54 7.94
C SER A 232 2.09 17.95 8.50
N HIS A 233 2.06 18.12 9.85
CA HIS A 233 2.15 19.41 10.54
C HIS A 233 1.13 20.46 10.05
N THR A 234 0.02 20.02 9.46
CA THR A 234 -1.03 20.87 8.91
C THR A 234 -2.18 21.02 9.92
N ARG A 235 -2.62 22.26 10.18
CA ARG A 235 -3.77 22.57 11.08
C ARG A 235 -4.88 23.28 10.32
N GLN A 236 -5.46 22.62 9.33
CA GLN A 236 -6.57 23.17 8.56
C GLN A 236 -7.89 22.54 9.01
N TYR A 237 -8.55 23.15 10.00
CA TYR A 237 -9.78 22.61 10.58
C TYR A 237 -10.94 22.47 9.57
N GLY A 238 -11.06 23.40 8.60
CA GLY A 238 -12.07 23.31 7.54
C GLY A 238 -11.85 22.09 6.64
N LEU A 239 -10.59 21.78 6.31
CA LEU A 239 -10.22 20.59 5.57
C LEU A 239 -10.53 19.33 6.40
N LEU A 240 -10.31 19.37 7.72
CA LEU A 240 -10.60 18.27 8.63
C LEU A 240 -12.05 17.80 8.51
N VAL A 241 -13.02 18.69 8.70
CA VAL A 241 -14.44 18.33 8.67
C VAL A 241 -14.84 17.76 7.31
N TRP A 242 -14.39 18.40 6.23
CA TRP A 242 -14.66 17.95 4.86
C TRP A 242 -14.09 16.56 4.59
N THR A 243 -12.84 16.31 4.98
CA THR A 243 -12.18 15.03 4.73
C THR A 243 -12.75 13.91 5.58
N VAL A 244 -13.18 14.16 6.84
CA VAL A 244 -13.86 13.15 7.67
C VAL A 244 -15.07 12.58 6.96
N ILE A 245 -15.92 13.46 6.41
CA ILE A 245 -17.16 13.07 5.71
C ILE A 245 -16.83 12.35 4.40
N THR A 246 -15.91 12.91 3.61
CA THR A 246 -15.61 12.42 2.26
C THR A 246 -14.67 11.23 2.22
N PHE A 247 -14.01 10.87 3.33
CA PHE A 247 -13.15 9.70 3.40
C PHE A 247 -13.94 8.39 3.24
N THR A 248 -15.17 8.35 3.72
CA THR A 248 -16.09 7.23 3.45
C THR A 248 -16.36 7.09 1.95
N ILE A 249 -16.58 8.20 1.23
CA ILE A 249 -16.76 8.20 -0.23
C ILE A 249 -15.50 7.66 -0.93
N TYR A 250 -14.30 8.06 -0.46
CA TYR A 250 -13.05 7.55 -1.01
C TYR A 250 -12.93 6.02 -0.89
N ASN A 251 -13.32 5.46 0.24
CA ASN A 251 -13.30 4.01 0.43
C ASN A 251 -14.26 3.30 -0.53
N TYR A 252 -15.42 3.89 -0.85
CA TYR A 252 -16.35 3.33 -1.84
C TYR A 252 -15.78 3.31 -3.27
N LEU A 253 -14.84 4.19 -3.60
CA LEU A 253 -14.16 4.19 -4.91
C LEU A 253 -13.28 2.95 -5.15
N LEU A 254 -12.93 2.21 -4.09
CA LEU A 254 -12.17 0.97 -4.21
C LEU A 254 -13.02 -0.20 -4.73
N TYR A 255 -14.34 -0.20 -4.50
CA TYR A 255 -15.19 -1.32 -4.91
C TYR A 255 -15.20 -1.57 -6.44
N PRO A 256 -15.36 -0.55 -7.31
CA PRO A 256 -15.23 -0.76 -8.75
C PRO A 256 -13.87 -1.36 -9.15
N ALA A 257 -12.78 -0.94 -8.50
CA ALA A 257 -11.45 -1.47 -8.76
C ALA A 257 -11.35 -2.96 -8.43
N ILE A 258 -11.93 -3.37 -7.31
CA ILE A 258 -11.95 -4.77 -6.86
C ILE A 258 -12.78 -5.63 -7.83
N VAL A 259 -13.98 -5.18 -8.20
CA VAL A 259 -14.81 -5.91 -9.19
C VAL A 259 -14.05 -6.08 -10.50
N ILE A 260 -13.40 -5.04 -11.02
CA ILE A 260 -12.58 -5.11 -12.24
C ILE A 260 -11.45 -6.12 -12.07
N ALA A 261 -10.76 -6.15 -10.93
CA ALA A 261 -9.68 -7.09 -10.66
C ALA A 261 -10.16 -8.55 -10.68
N PHE A 262 -11.28 -8.84 -10.00
CA PHE A 262 -11.87 -10.17 -9.99
C PHE A 262 -12.33 -10.61 -11.41
N CYS A 263 -13.00 -9.73 -12.17
CA CYS A 263 -13.40 -10.01 -13.54
C CYS A 263 -12.19 -10.31 -14.42
N LYS A 264 -11.10 -9.55 -14.30
CA LYS A 264 -9.85 -9.82 -15.04
C LYS A 264 -9.22 -11.14 -14.64
N LYS A 265 -9.17 -11.44 -13.33
CA LYS A 265 -8.62 -12.71 -12.83
C LYS A 265 -9.40 -13.90 -13.37
N ILE A 266 -10.73 -13.88 -13.32
CA ILE A 266 -11.60 -14.94 -13.82
C ILE A 266 -11.48 -15.11 -15.35
N SER A 267 -11.34 -13.98 -16.08
CA SER A 267 -11.20 -14.01 -17.55
C SER A 267 -9.80 -14.32 -18.06
N GLY A 268 -8.83 -14.60 -17.16
CA GLY A 268 -7.44 -14.90 -17.51
C GLY A 268 -6.66 -13.74 -18.16
N ARG A 269 -7.15 -12.50 -18.04
CA ARG A 269 -6.51 -11.31 -18.64
C ARG A 269 -5.42 -10.78 -17.72
N THR A 270 -4.16 -10.96 -18.13
CA THR A 270 -2.96 -10.54 -17.35
C THR A 270 -2.25 -9.33 -17.97
N ASN A 271 -2.87 -8.61 -18.92
CA ASN A 271 -2.19 -7.50 -19.61
C ASN A 271 -1.81 -6.37 -18.67
N TRP A 272 -0.50 -6.11 -18.58
CA TRP A 272 0.07 -4.97 -17.87
C TRP A 272 -0.23 -3.68 -18.66
N VAL A 273 -0.96 -2.75 -18.08
CA VAL A 273 -1.21 -1.42 -18.63
C VAL A 273 -0.59 -0.40 -17.69
N LYS A 274 0.46 0.28 -18.16
CA LYS A 274 1.14 1.34 -17.40
C LYS A 274 0.16 2.48 -17.08
N THR A 275 0.19 2.96 -15.84
CA THR A 275 -0.60 4.13 -15.43
C THR A 275 0.06 5.39 -15.99
N THR A 276 -0.69 6.23 -16.71
CA THR A 276 -0.22 7.54 -17.15
C THR A 276 -0.41 8.54 -16.00
N HIS A 277 0.68 9.08 -15.47
CA HIS A 277 0.67 10.22 -14.56
C HIS A 277 0.45 11.50 -15.38
N GLY A 278 -0.37 12.42 -14.83
CA GLY A 278 -0.80 13.59 -15.58
C GLY A 278 0.22 14.72 -15.53
N LYS A 279 1.10 14.71 -16.50
CA LYS A 279 1.53 15.91 -17.24
C LYS A 279 1.92 15.42 -18.62
N ASN A 280 1.31 16.02 -19.65
CA ASN A 280 1.75 15.88 -21.03
C ASN A 280 3.27 15.98 -21.06
N GLY A 281 3.91 14.92 -21.60
CA GLY A 281 5.34 14.96 -21.84
C GLY A 281 5.70 16.18 -22.69
N SER A 282 6.04 17.26 -22.01
CA SER A 282 6.86 18.32 -22.57
C SER A 282 8.28 17.99 -22.15
N GLN A 283 8.94 17.32 -23.07
CA GLN A 283 10.36 17.37 -23.41
C GLN A 283 11.30 17.90 -22.31
N LEU A 284 12.09 17.00 -21.81
CA LEU A 284 13.51 17.28 -21.56
C LEU A 284 14.32 16.42 -22.51
#